data_be45698419d65159e05a1cc62c7e9fe8
#
_entry.id   be45698419d65159e05a1cc62c7e9fe8
#
_cell.length_a   1.000
_cell.length_b   1.000
_cell.length_c   1.000
_cell.angle_alpha   90.00
_cell.angle_beta   90.00
_cell.angle_gamma   90.00
#
_symmetry.space_group_name_H-M   'P 1'
#
loop_
_entity.id
_entity.type
_entity.pdbx_description
1 polymer ?
#
loop_
_entity_poly.entity_id
_entity_poly.type
_entity_poly.pdbx_seq_one_letter_code
_entity_poly.pdbx_strand_id
1 'polypeptide(L)'
;MIRRLWGTHRRLRLGTRLALGMGVLSLVVFAFVGSALTMYMRDYLERQLGEQMKLVQVAQSKDAQAHSTVQRQPYYGWYTAVYDVKGGTAVLRKPADVPADSAVLAATAEALPPAGSDEILRTADIAGKGMYKLRACEVEPGVVLVTAAPMNNLQATMRQLITVQVIAFAAALLTLVVLGRAVLRRGLKPISDMAHTARGITSHDFTDSARLPVRADGGSGGPEVEELRTAFNTMLEHIDDSLAVRTEAEQRLRRFVADASHELRTPLMSVRGYADLFQYAAANAPEEREKHLARLRAEAARMGVLLDDLLLLARLDAAEVETPVRLEDADLAELTREAADAFRAGHPDRELTATIGSDPVRLRLDPLRIRQVLDNLLTNAAVHTPAGTRVRVELSVTADSAVVRVADSGPGIPAADQERVFDRFYRVDKARSRDRGGSGLGLAVARSLVRAHGGTVELTSRPGSTAFTLRIPRPRASE
;
A
#
# COMPACT_ATOMS: atom_id res chain seq x y z
N MET A 1 -4.05 32.13 27.23
CA MET A 1 -4.41 30.76 27.63
C MET A 1 -4.73 29.83 26.45
N ILE A 2 -5.28 30.32 25.35
CA ILE A 2 -5.69 29.54 24.16
C ILE A 2 -4.49 28.92 23.34
N ARG A 3 -3.33 29.62 23.30
CA ARG A 3 -2.14 29.11 22.55
C ARG A 3 -1.45 27.88 23.16
N ARG A 4 -1.59 27.60 24.46
CA ARG A 4 -1.02 26.40 25.11
C ARG A 4 -1.84 25.11 24.88
N LEU A 5 -3.14 25.23 24.60
CA LEU A 5 -4.02 24.09 24.32
C LEU A 5 -3.78 23.49 22.92
N TRP A 6 -3.30 24.28 21.96
CA TRP A 6 -3.03 23.80 20.59
C TRP A 6 -1.75 22.95 20.46
N GLY A 7 -0.79 23.12 21.37
CA GLY A 7 0.48 22.37 21.34
C GLY A 7 0.36 20.91 21.79
N THR A 8 -0.57 20.59 22.67
CA THR A 8 -0.81 19.22 23.18
C THR A 8 -1.64 18.36 22.21
N HIS A 9 -2.44 18.98 21.33
CA HIS A 9 -3.26 18.28 20.35
C HIS A 9 -2.46 17.50 19.29
N ARG A 10 -1.22 17.91 18.97
CA ARG A 10 -0.39 17.23 17.96
C ARG A 10 0.12 15.85 18.36
N ARG A 11 0.15 15.53 19.66
CA ARG A 11 0.63 14.23 20.17
C ARG A 11 -0.46 13.19 20.44
N LEU A 12 -1.74 13.58 20.32
CA LEU A 12 -2.86 12.65 20.52
C LEU A 12 -3.11 11.80 19.28
N ARG A 13 -3.41 10.51 19.47
CA ARG A 13 -3.82 9.61 18.40
C ARG A 13 -5.05 10.16 17.67
N LEU A 14 -5.15 9.95 16.36
CA LEU A 14 -6.22 10.48 15.50
C LEU A 14 -7.62 10.20 16.06
N GLY A 15 -7.88 8.98 16.55
CA GLY A 15 -9.15 8.61 17.17
C GLY A 15 -9.50 9.41 18.44
N THR A 16 -8.51 9.80 19.25
CA THR A 16 -8.73 10.63 20.42
C THR A 16 -9.09 12.06 20.05
N ARG A 17 -8.49 12.60 18.98
CA ARG A 17 -8.79 13.95 18.47
C ARG A 17 -10.21 14.02 17.90
N LEU A 18 -10.62 13.04 17.13
CA LEU A 18 -11.99 12.95 16.59
C LEU A 18 -13.02 12.81 17.71
N ALA A 19 -12.78 11.91 18.68
CA ALA A 19 -13.69 11.75 19.83
C ALA A 19 -13.81 13.05 20.65
N LEU A 20 -12.73 13.77 20.88
CA LEU A 20 -12.74 15.08 21.54
C LEU A 20 -13.52 16.12 20.73
N GLY A 21 -13.31 16.19 19.42
CA GLY A 21 -14.04 17.11 18.54
C GLY A 21 -15.54 16.86 18.54
N MET A 22 -15.95 15.59 18.43
CA MET A 22 -17.37 15.20 18.55
C MET A 22 -17.95 15.53 19.93
N GLY A 23 -17.20 15.28 21.01
CA GLY A 23 -17.65 15.60 22.37
C GLY A 23 -17.85 17.10 22.57
N VAL A 24 -16.93 17.95 22.10
CA VAL A 24 -17.07 19.41 22.18
C VAL A 24 -18.23 19.91 21.34
N LEU A 25 -18.39 19.41 20.12
CA LEU A 25 -19.51 19.80 19.26
C LEU A 25 -20.85 19.41 19.90
N SER A 26 -20.97 18.20 20.43
CA SER A 26 -22.18 17.75 21.12
C SER A 26 -22.47 18.58 22.36
N LEU A 27 -21.45 18.96 23.14
CA LEU A 27 -21.62 19.83 24.31
C LEU A 27 -22.20 21.17 23.90
N VAL A 28 -21.69 21.80 22.84
CA VAL A 28 -22.16 23.08 22.32
C VAL A 28 -23.62 22.99 21.88
N VAL A 29 -23.95 21.93 21.12
CA VAL A 29 -25.32 21.70 20.65
C VAL A 29 -26.28 21.47 21.82
N PHE A 30 -25.90 20.65 22.82
CA PHE A 30 -26.72 20.39 23.98
C PHE A 30 -26.90 21.64 24.84
N ALA A 31 -25.85 22.47 25.02
CA ALA A 31 -25.94 23.73 25.73
C ALA A 31 -26.91 24.70 25.04
N PHE A 32 -26.82 24.79 23.72
CA PHE A 32 -27.70 25.65 22.93
C PHE A 32 -29.17 25.20 23.00
N VAL A 33 -29.43 23.91 22.74
CA VAL A 33 -30.78 23.36 22.77
C VAL A 33 -31.39 23.43 24.18
N GLY A 34 -30.57 23.09 25.20
CA GLY A 34 -31.01 23.16 26.59
C GLY A 34 -31.36 24.60 27.03
N SER A 35 -30.54 25.58 26.65
CA SER A 35 -30.81 26.99 26.93
C SER A 35 -32.08 27.49 26.24
N ALA A 36 -32.22 27.15 24.93
CA ALA A 36 -33.38 27.53 24.16
C ALA A 36 -34.69 26.94 24.74
N LEU A 37 -34.66 25.65 25.11
CA LEU A 37 -35.81 24.98 25.70
C LEU A 37 -36.19 25.55 27.09
N THR A 38 -35.16 25.85 27.90
CA THR A 38 -35.35 26.45 29.20
C THR A 38 -35.95 27.85 29.09
N MET A 39 -35.47 28.70 28.16
CA MET A 39 -36.03 30.02 27.89
C MET A 39 -37.47 29.94 27.39
N TYR A 40 -37.73 29.07 26.43
CA TYR A 40 -39.08 28.83 25.87
C TYR A 40 -40.08 28.40 26.98
N MET A 41 -39.67 27.40 27.78
CA MET A 41 -40.53 26.88 28.83
C MET A 41 -40.81 27.91 29.93
N ARG A 42 -39.79 28.70 30.30
CA ARG A 42 -39.94 29.80 31.23
C ARG A 42 -40.97 30.83 30.73
N ASP A 43 -40.82 31.28 29.52
CA ASP A 43 -41.72 32.23 28.87
C ASP A 43 -43.16 31.66 28.77
N TYR A 44 -43.31 30.39 28.43
CA TYR A 44 -44.58 29.72 28.35
C TYR A 44 -45.26 29.65 29.72
N LEU A 45 -44.57 29.23 30.77
CA LEU A 45 -45.12 29.12 32.12
C LEU A 45 -45.40 30.50 32.72
N GLU A 46 -44.59 31.52 32.44
CA GLU A 46 -44.86 32.89 32.90
C GLU A 46 -46.09 33.50 32.22
N ARG A 47 -46.34 33.24 30.93
CA ARG A 47 -47.57 33.61 30.21
C ARG A 47 -48.78 32.91 30.76
N GLN A 48 -48.67 31.57 30.94
CA GLN A 48 -49.76 30.77 31.49
C GLN A 48 -50.17 31.27 32.89
N LEU A 49 -49.20 31.59 33.77
CA LEU A 49 -49.50 32.16 35.09
C LEU A 49 -50.16 33.53 34.95
N GLY A 50 -49.69 34.38 34.01
CA GLY A 50 -50.31 35.69 33.74
C GLY A 50 -51.77 35.56 33.30
N GLU A 51 -52.10 34.63 32.40
CA GLU A 51 -53.46 34.37 31.95
C GLU A 51 -54.39 33.84 33.10
N GLN A 52 -53.87 32.92 33.92
CA GLN A 52 -54.58 32.45 35.10
C GLN A 52 -54.86 33.61 36.07
N MET A 53 -53.86 34.49 36.32
CA MET A 53 -54.08 35.65 37.18
C MET A 53 -55.17 36.58 36.60
N LYS A 54 -55.20 36.79 35.28
CA LYS A 54 -56.21 37.60 34.59
C LYS A 54 -57.61 37.05 34.78
N LEU A 55 -57.79 35.74 34.57
CA LEU A 55 -59.10 35.08 34.76
C LEU A 55 -59.61 35.20 36.22
N VAL A 56 -58.70 34.94 37.16
CA VAL A 56 -59.00 35.07 38.60
C VAL A 56 -59.38 36.50 38.94
N GLN A 57 -58.64 37.48 38.44
CA GLN A 57 -58.85 38.89 38.73
C GLN A 57 -60.20 39.36 38.16
N VAL A 58 -60.59 38.94 36.96
CA VAL A 58 -61.91 39.27 36.39
C VAL A 58 -63.05 38.68 37.23
N ALA A 59 -62.88 37.49 37.79
CA ALA A 59 -63.86 36.89 38.67
C ALA A 59 -63.97 37.67 40.02
N GLN A 60 -62.81 38.00 40.60
CA GLN A 60 -62.72 38.74 41.88
C GLN A 60 -63.08 40.24 41.79
N SER A 61 -62.94 40.85 40.62
CA SER A 61 -63.39 42.27 40.44
C SER A 61 -64.90 42.38 40.59
N LYS A 62 -65.67 41.44 40.10
CA LYS A 62 -67.10 41.37 40.29
C LYS A 62 -67.47 41.20 41.77
N ASP A 63 -66.73 40.37 42.49
CA ASP A 63 -66.96 40.10 43.91
C ASP A 63 -66.60 41.36 44.74
N ALA A 64 -65.49 42.00 44.42
CA ALA A 64 -65.05 43.25 45.05
C ALA A 64 -66.03 44.45 44.86
N GLN A 65 -66.64 44.54 43.69
CA GLN A 65 -67.68 45.51 43.38
C GLN A 65 -68.98 45.25 44.21
N ALA A 66 -69.38 43.96 44.30
CA ALA A 66 -70.59 43.58 45.00
C ALA A 66 -70.52 43.73 46.56
N HIS A 67 -69.36 43.37 47.13
CA HIS A 67 -69.18 43.19 48.55
C HIS A 67 -68.10 44.11 49.15
N SER A 68 -67.46 44.98 48.39
CA SER A 68 -66.34 45.83 48.75
C SER A 68 -65.12 45.10 49.33
N THR A 69 -65.11 43.79 49.32
CA THR A 69 -64.02 42.86 49.71
C THR A 69 -64.04 41.56 48.93
N VAL A 70 -62.91 40.89 48.85
CA VAL A 70 -62.83 39.54 48.26
C VAL A 70 -63.06 38.50 49.35
N GLN A 71 -64.12 37.72 49.24
CA GLN A 71 -64.51 36.71 50.25
C GLN A 71 -63.73 35.41 50.20
N ARG A 72 -63.11 35.06 49.10
CA ARG A 72 -62.47 33.78 48.95
C ARG A 72 -61.17 33.88 48.11
N GLN A 73 -60.06 33.28 48.58
CA GLN A 73 -58.84 33.11 47.79
C GLN A 73 -59.06 32.04 46.73
N PRO A 74 -58.62 32.26 45.48
CA PRO A 74 -58.89 31.39 44.36
C PRO A 74 -58.06 30.10 44.42
N TYR A 75 -56.85 30.17 44.94
CA TYR A 75 -55.91 29.04 45.03
C TYR A 75 -55.07 29.13 46.31
N TYR A 76 -54.65 27.97 46.81
CA TYR A 76 -53.75 27.90 47.95
C TYR A 76 -52.44 28.68 47.70
N GLY A 77 -52.13 29.55 48.68
CA GLY A 77 -50.93 30.40 48.63
C GLY A 77 -51.06 31.63 47.77
N TRP A 78 -52.21 31.90 47.12
CA TRP A 78 -52.48 33.15 46.46
C TRP A 78 -52.99 34.16 47.48
N TYR A 79 -52.66 35.43 47.23
CA TYR A 79 -53.17 36.53 48.01
C TYR A 79 -53.97 37.46 47.09
N THR A 80 -55.03 38.00 47.60
CA THR A 80 -55.83 39.03 46.92
C THR A 80 -56.26 40.08 47.96
N ALA A 81 -55.99 41.32 47.59
CA ALA A 81 -56.31 42.48 48.49
C ALA A 81 -56.90 43.64 47.68
N VAL A 82 -57.81 44.31 48.26
CA VAL A 82 -58.43 45.56 47.74
C VAL A 82 -57.87 46.74 48.51
N TYR A 83 -57.38 47.71 47.78
CA TYR A 83 -56.81 48.97 48.31
C TYR A 83 -57.60 50.16 47.86
N ASP A 84 -57.85 51.10 48.76
CA ASP A 84 -58.29 52.47 48.45
C ASP A 84 -57.05 53.32 48.19
N VAL A 85 -56.87 53.80 46.99
CA VAL A 85 -55.75 54.68 46.67
C VAL A 85 -56.23 56.12 46.59
N LYS A 86 -55.84 56.89 47.56
CA LYS A 86 -56.18 58.36 47.68
C LYS A 86 -54.90 59.16 47.84
N GLY A 87 -54.69 60.07 46.91
CA GLY A 87 -53.50 60.92 46.97
C GLY A 87 -52.16 60.19 46.91
N GLY A 88 -52.10 59.06 46.24
CA GLY A 88 -50.85 58.22 46.08
C GLY A 88 -50.54 57.30 47.26
N THR A 89 -51.44 57.17 48.22
CA THR A 89 -51.32 56.24 49.37
C THR A 89 -52.38 55.13 49.26
N ALA A 90 -51.96 53.89 49.38
CA ALA A 90 -52.84 52.71 49.32
C ALA A 90 -53.21 52.28 50.74
N VAL A 91 -54.52 52.31 51.02
CA VAL A 91 -55.09 51.87 52.30
C VAL A 91 -55.86 50.56 52.11
N LEU A 92 -55.45 49.50 52.86
CA LEU A 92 -56.06 48.17 52.74
C LEU A 92 -57.51 48.18 53.26
N ARG A 93 -58.46 47.74 52.45
CA ARG A 93 -59.83 47.43 52.90
C ARG A 93 -59.86 46.16 53.71
N LYS A 94 -60.49 46.11 54.84
CA LYS A 94 -60.65 44.94 55.70
C LYS A 94 -62.02 44.31 55.50
N PRO A 95 -62.17 42.98 55.61
CA PRO A 95 -61.17 41.95 55.89
C PRO A 95 -60.39 41.59 54.63
N ALA A 96 -59.08 41.34 54.75
CA ALA A 96 -58.23 40.88 53.73
C ALA A 96 -57.30 39.80 54.29
N ASP A 97 -57.19 38.69 53.59
CA ASP A 97 -56.21 37.65 53.89
C ASP A 97 -54.90 37.95 53.11
N VAL A 98 -54.08 38.78 53.78
CA VAL A 98 -52.79 39.23 53.22
C VAL A 98 -51.64 38.80 54.13
N PRO A 99 -50.43 38.58 53.62
CA PRO A 99 -49.27 38.33 54.48
C PRO A 99 -49.02 39.47 55.46
N ALA A 100 -48.37 39.18 56.57
CA ALA A 100 -48.09 40.18 57.63
C ALA A 100 -47.24 41.38 57.10
N ASP A 101 -46.43 41.15 56.09
CA ASP A 101 -45.71 42.18 55.33
C ASP A 101 -46.42 42.46 53.98
N SER A 102 -47.47 43.25 54.04
CA SER A 102 -48.26 43.63 52.87
C SER A 102 -47.71 44.90 52.17
N ALA A 103 -46.58 45.45 52.63
CA ALA A 103 -46.00 46.66 52.05
C ALA A 103 -45.74 46.53 50.53
N VAL A 104 -45.28 45.38 50.06
CA VAL A 104 -45.04 45.11 48.64
C VAL A 104 -46.35 45.14 47.83
N LEU A 105 -47.44 44.61 48.34
CA LEU A 105 -48.77 44.66 47.73
C LEU A 105 -49.31 46.08 47.66
N ALA A 106 -49.19 46.85 48.77
CA ALA A 106 -49.55 48.30 48.83
C ALA A 106 -48.74 49.14 47.83
N ALA A 107 -47.40 48.93 47.78
CA ALA A 107 -46.53 49.59 46.82
C ALA A 107 -46.89 49.24 45.36
N THR A 108 -47.41 48.09 45.12
CA THR A 108 -47.88 47.71 43.78
C THR A 108 -49.19 48.36 43.42
N ALA A 109 -50.09 48.59 44.42
CA ALA A 109 -51.34 49.35 44.25
C ALA A 109 -51.03 50.82 43.98
N GLU A 110 -50.11 51.45 44.73
CA GLU A 110 -49.67 52.85 44.59
C GLU A 110 -48.98 53.13 43.25
N ALA A 111 -48.32 52.11 42.65
CA ALA A 111 -47.64 52.27 41.38
C ALA A 111 -48.58 52.28 40.15
N LEU A 112 -49.88 52.00 40.34
CA LEU A 112 -50.86 52.06 39.26
C LEU A 112 -51.12 53.52 38.86
N PRO A 113 -50.96 53.90 37.57
CA PRO A 113 -51.23 55.24 37.13
C PRO A 113 -52.69 55.67 37.37
N PRO A 114 -52.97 56.90 37.86
CA PRO A 114 -54.32 57.36 37.99
C PRO A 114 -54.95 57.59 36.62
N ALA A 115 -56.15 57.06 36.44
CA ALA A 115 -57.04 57.18 35.27
C ALA A 115 -56.77 56.26 34.11
N GLY A 116 -57.50 55.14 34.12
CA GLY A 116 -58.05 54.53 32.86
C GLY A 116 -57.20 53.63 32.04
N SER A 117 -56.13 53.15 32.55
CA SER A 117 -55.35 52.12 31.78
C SER A 117 -54.47 51.27 32.66
N ASP A 118 -54.29 50.16 32.20
CA ASP A 118 -53.14 49.28 32.31
C ASP A 118 -52.97 48.60 33.67
N GLU A 119 -53.09 47.37 33.53
CA GLU A 119 -52.63 46.39 34.48
C GLU A 119 -51.12 46.54 34.71
N ILE A 120 -50.70 46.54 35.95
CA ILE A 120 -49.27 46.40 36.28
C ILE A 120 -48.99 44.96 36.65
N LEU A 121 -48.03 44.36 35.92
CA LEU A 121 -47.43 43.10 36.28
C LEU A 121 -46.04 43.34 36.87
N ARG A 122 -45.81 42.88 38.09
CA ARG A 122 -44.51 43.01 38.76
C ARG A 122 -44.16 41.70 39.46
N THR A 123 -42.87 41.40 39.53
CA THR A 123 -42.37 40.30 40.35
C THR A 123 -41.68 40.88 41.57
N ALA A 124 -42.04 40.43 42.73
CA ALA A 124 -41.47 40.88 43.99
C ALA A 124 -41.35 39.77 45.01
N ASP A 125 -40.42 39.92 45.95
CA ASP A 125 -40.26 38.98 47.05
C ASP A 125 -41.18 39.43 48.24
N ILE A 126 -41.99 38.53 48.72
CA ILE A 126 -42.79 38.74 49.94
C ILE A 126 -42.03 38.08 51.08
N ALA A 127 -41.64 38.90 52.09
CA ALA A 127 -40.81 38.42 53.18
C ALA A 127 -41.30 37.13 53.83
N GLY A 128 -40.44 36.14 53.90
CA GLY A 128 -40.78 34.81 54.47
C GLY A 128 -41.69 33.90 53.61
N LYS A 129 -42.12 34.36 52.41
CA LYS A 129 -42.98 33.61 51.51
C LYS A 129 -42.37 33.33 50.14
N GLY A 130 -41.31 34.13 49.75
CA GLY A 130 -40.57 33.98 48.47
C GLY A 130 -41.13 34.87 47.35
N MET A 131 -40.72 34.53 46.12
CA MET A 131 -41.08 35.30 44.92
C MET A 131 -42.53 35.11 44.51
N TYR A 132 -43.19 36.26 44.31
CA TYR A 132 -44.57 36.31 43.83
C TYR A 132 -44.66 37.15 42.56
N LYS A 133 -45.56 36.74 41.66
CA LYS A 133 -45.99 37.60 40.55
C LYS A 133 -47.20 38.38 41.00
N LEU A 134 -47.12 39.69 40.97
CA LEU A 134 -48.12 40.62 41.38
C LEU A 134 -48.84 41.22 40.17
N ARG A 135 -50.19 41.30 40.24
CA ARG A 135 -50.98 41.99 39.22
C ARG A 135 -51.93 42.94 39.94
N ALA A 136 -51.86 44.20 39.57
CA ALA A 136 -52.77 45.26 40.07
C ALA A 136 -53.67 45.74 38.93
N CYS A 137 -54.95 45.95 39.19
CA CYS A 137 -55.88 46.60 38.27
C CYS A 137 -56.84 47.50 39.07
N GLU A 138 -57.31 48.55 38.43
CA GLU A 138 -58.37 49.44 39.00
C GLU A 138 -59.73 48.78 38.73
N VAL A 139 -60.54 48.61 39.76
CA VAL A 139 -61.88 47.99 39.66
C VAL A 139 -62.94 49.13 39.66
N GLU A 140 -62.72 50.20 40.39
CA GLU A 140 -63.51 51.40 40.44
C GLU A 140 -62.56 52.60 40.62
N PRO A 141 -62.97 53.84 40.29
CA PRO A 141 -62.07 54.96 40.44
C PRO A 141 -61.49 55.08 41.84
N GLY A 142 -60.17 54.90 41.97
CA GLY A 142 -59.44 54.92 43.24
C GLY A 142 -59.48 53.59 44.02
N VAL A 143 -60.07 52.51 43.46
CA VAL A 143 -60.09 51.19 44.12
C VAL A 143 -59.28 50.20 43.31
N VAL A 144 -58.19 49.71 43.84
CA VAL A 144 -57.22 48.86 43.20
C VAL A 144 -57.27 47.45 43.77
N LEU A 145 -57.47 46.46 42.92
CA LEU A 145 -57.40 45.01 43.25
C LEU A 145 -55.97 44.50 42.91
N VAL A 146 -55.30 43.99 43.92
CA VAL A 146 -53.98 43.38 43.77
C VAL A 146 -54.09 41.88 44.02
N THR A 147 -53.64 41.12 43.02
CA THR A 147 -53.58 39.67 43.13
C THR A 147 -52.11 39.25 43.09
N ALA A 148 -51.68 38.39 44.00
CA ALA A 148 -50.34 37.83 44.13
C ALA A 148 -50.36 36.31 43.98
N ALA A 149 -49.62 35.82 43.00
CA ALA A 149 -49.51 34.37 42.72
C ALA A 149 -48.07 33.91 43.07
N PRO A 150 -47.87 32.81 43.81
CA PRO A 150 -46.56 32.32 44.17
C PRO A 150 -45.84 31.74 42.96
N MET A 151 -44.56 32.08 42.79
CA MET A 151 -43.70 31.55 41.73
C MET A 151 -42.96 30.27 42.14
N ASN A 152 -43.16 29.77 43.36
CA ASN A 152 -42.43 28.58 43.86
C ASN A 152 -42.63 27.34 43.00
N ASN A 153 -43.89 27.09 42.55
CA ASN A 153 -44.21 25.96 41.68
C ASN A 153 -43.53 26.10 40.32
N LEU A 154 -43.48 27.30 39.76
CA LEU A 154 -42.78 27.57 38.49
C LEU A 154 -41.29 27.32 38.67
N GLN A 155 -40.66 27.84 39.73
CA GLN A 155 -39.25 27.63 40.04
C GLN A 155 -38.93 26.13 40.28
N ALA A 156 -39.80 25.41 40.99
CA ALA A 156 -39.64 23.98 41.21
C ALA A 156 -39.69 23.19 39.90
N THR A 157 -40.67 23.48 39.03
CA THR A 157 -40.81 22.88 37.71
C THR A 157 -39.62 23.15 36.82
N MET A 158 -39.11 24.41 36.80
CA MET A 158 -37.94 24.80 36.08
C MET A 158 -36.68 24.09 36.58
N ARG A 159 -36.50 23.96 37.90
CA ARG A 159 -35.38 23.23 38.51
C ARG A 159 -35.41 21.76 38.12
N GLN A 160 -36.58 21.14 38.18
CA GLN A 160 -36.77 19.75 37.77
C GLN A 160 -36.45 19.55 36.30
N LEU A 161 -36.92 20.44 35.41
CA LEU A 161 -36.66 20.40 33.98
C LEU A 161 -35.16 20.49 33.72
N ILE A 162 -34.46 21.45 34.33
CA ILE A 162 -32.97 21.62 34.16
C ILE A 162 -32.24 20.36 34.66
N THR A 163 -32.67 19.80 35.81
CA THR A 163 -32.06 18.59 36.37
C THR A 163 -32.21 17.39 35.40
N VAL A 164 -33.40 17.17 34.88
CA VAL A 164 -33.65 16.11 33.91
C VAL A 164 -32.83 16.32 32.61
N GLN A 165 -32.80 17.54 32.12
CA GLN A 165 -31.96 17.90 30.93
C GLN A 165 -30.50 17.60 31.16
N VAL A 166 -29.92 18.03 32.29
CA VAL A 166 -28.50 17.80 32.62
C VAL A 166 -28.19 16.30 32.69
N ILE A 167 -29.03 15.54 33.36
CA ILE A 167 -28.86 14.08 33.46
C ILE A 167 -28.93 13.43 32.06
N ALA A 168 -29.98 13.76 31.28
CA ALA A 168 -30.16 13.23 29.94
C ALA A 168 -28.98 13.55 28.99
N PHE A 169 -28.54 14.82 29.03
CA PHE A 169 -27.39 15.25 28.20
C PHE A 169 -26.07 14.63 28.66
N ALA A 170 -25.84 14.46 29.95
CA ALA A 170 -24.69 13.77 30.49
C ALA A 170 -24.66 12.28 30.04
N ALA A 171 -25.79 11.60 30.11
CA ALA A 171 -25.93 10.22 29.66
C ALA A 171 -25.72 10.11 28.14
N ALA A 172 -26.32 11.00 27.35
CA ALA A 172 -26.13 11.02 25.90
C ALA A 172 -24.68 11.28 25.50
N LEU A 173 -24.01 12.22 26.16
CA LEU A 173 -22.58 12.53 25.92
C LEU A 173 -21.69 11.34 26.28
N LEU A 174 -21.94 10.69 27.42
CA LEU A 174 -21.20 9.48 27.82
C LEU A 174 -21.35 8.36 26.76
N THR A 175 -22.60 8.11 26.36
CA THR A 175 -22.91 7.10 25.33
C THR A 175 -22.18 7.43 24.01
N LEU A 176 -22.24 8.67 23.55
CA LEU A 176 -21.57 9.12 22.33
C LEU A 176 -20.05 8.91 22.40
N VAL A 177 -19.44 9.25 23.53
CA VAL A 177 -17.97 9.09 23.73
C VAL A 177 -17.60 7.60 23.74
N VAL A 178 -18.34 6.76 24.46
CA VAL A 178 -18.05 5.33 24.55
C VAL A 178 -18.23 4.65 23.18
N LEU A 179 -19.38 4.88 22.56
CA LEU A 179 -19.70 4.26 21.26
C LEU A 179 -18.77 4.78 20.16
N GLY A 180 -18.56 6.09 20.09
CA GLY A 180 -17.65 6.71 19.13
C GLY A 180 -16.22 6.18 19.26
N ARG A 181 -15.72 6.02 20.50
CA ARG A 181 -14.41 5.43 20.76
C ARG A 181 -14.35 3.95 20.35
N ALA A 182 -15.40 3.19 20.54
CA ALA A 182 -15.48 1.77 20.15
C ALA A 182 -15.46 1.63 18.63
N VAL A 183 -16.25 2.42 17.90
CA VAL A 183 -16.31 2.43 16.44
C VAL A 183 -14.96 2.85 15.83
N LEU A 184 -14.38 3.96 16.33
CA LEU A 184 -13.08 4.45 15.85
C LEU A 184 -11.95 3.44 16.10
N ARG A 185 -11.93 2.77 17.26
CA ARG A 185 -10.92 1.74 17.55
C ARG A 185 -11.03 0.55 16.60
N ARG A 186 -12.26 0.08 16.33
CA ARG A 186 -12.47 -1.04 15.39
C ARG A 186 -12.12 -0.66 13.96
N GLY A 187 -12.55 0.52 13.51
CA GLY A 187 -12.31 0.97 12.13
C GLY A 187 -10.85 1.31 11.82
N LEU A 188 -10.06 1.78 12.81
CA LEU A 188 -8.66 2.16 12.61
C LEU A 188 -7.65 1.07 12.97
N LYS A 189 -8.07 -0.05 13.56
CA LYS A 189 -7.19 -1.17 13.91
C LYS A 189 -6.47 -1.73 12.68
N PRO A 190 -7.13 -2.03 11.54
CA PRO A 190 -6.45 -2.57 10.36
C PRO A 190 -5.34 -1.67 9.83
N ILE A 191 -5.55 -0.36 9.83
CA ILE A 191 -4.51 0.62 9.39
C ILE A 191 -3.29 0.58 10.33
N SER A 192 -3.53 0.42 11.64
CA SER A 192 -2.42 0.27 12.61
C SER A 192 -1.66 -1.03 12.37
N ASP A 193 -2.34 -2.11 12.07
CA ASP A 193 -1.74 -3.43 11.83
C ASP A 193 -0.91 -3.41 10.54
N MET A 194 -1.41 -2.77 9.45
CA MET A 194 -0.64 -2.53 8.22
C MET A 194 0.62 -1.69 8.48
N ALA A 195 0.52 -0.64 9.30
CA ALA A 195 1.68 0.18 9.67
C ALA A 195 2.71 -0.61 10.52
N HIS A 196 2.27 -1.58 11.32
CA HIS A 196 3.16 -2.49 12.05
C HIS A 196 3.84 -3.47 11.10
N THR A 197 3.09 -4.07 10.16
CA THR A 197 3.64 -4.95 9.11
C THR A 197 4.70 -4.22 8.29
N ALA A 198 4.42 -2.99 7.83
CA ALA A 198 5.37 -2.19 7.07
C ALA A 198 6.67 -1.90 7.85
N ARG A 199 6.58 -1.60 9.17
CA ARG A 199 7.77 -1.40 9.99
C ARG A 199 8.54 -2.69 10.24
N GLY A 200 7.85 -3.82 10.40
CA GLY A 200 8.47 -5.13 10.51
C GLY A 200 9.31 -5.47 9.27
N ILE A 201 8.82 -5.14 8.08
CA ILE A 201 9.54 -5.32 6.82
C ILE A 201 10.82 -4.49 6.77
N THR A 202 10.78 -3.21 7.19
CA THR A 202 11.97 -2.34 7.19
C THR A 202 13.06 -2.74 8.16
N SER A 203 12.73 -3.53 9.19
CA SER A 203 13.70 -4.06 10.16
C SER A 203 14.16 -5.49 9.87
N HIS A 204 13.62 -6.12 8.81
CA HIS A 204 13.99 -7.48 8.41
C HIS A 204 15.27 -7.46 7.60
N ASP A 205 16.22 -8.33 7.97
CA ASP A 205 17.45 -8.52 7.20
C ASP A 205 17.14 -9.47 6.03
N PHE A 206 17.06 -8.93 4.82
CA PHE A 206 16.75 -9.67 3.58
C PHE A 206 17.89 -10.57 3.11
N THR A 207 18.97 -10.69 3.89
CA THR A 207 20.14 -11.50 3.54
C THR A 207 19.84 -13.01 3.59
N ASP A 208 18.88 -13.44 4.41
CA ASP A 208 18.61 -14.88 4.64
C ASP A 208 17.25 -15.39 4.08
N SER A 209 16.34 -14.54 3.66
CA SER A 209 15.04 -14.99 3.14
C SER A 209 14.56 -14.15 1.95
N ALA A 210 14.31 -14.82 0.83
CA ALA A 210 13.82 -14.23 -0.41
C ALA A 210 12.32 -13.92 -0.40
N ARG A 211 11.62 -14.09 0.72
CA ARG A 211 10.17 -13.85 0.83
C ARG A 211 9.82 -13.08 2.07
N LEU A 212 8.89 -12.13 1.92
CA LEU A 212 8.32 -11.40 3.05
C LEU A 212 7.38 -12.33 3.85
N PRO A 213 7.63 -12.51 5.18
CA PRO A 213 6.91 -13.51 5.97
C PRO A 213 5.48 -13.10 6.35
N VAL A 214 5.08 -11.84 6.11
CA VAL A 214 3.82 -11.29 6.66
C VAL A 214 3.03 -10.54 5.60
N ARG A 215 1.74 -10.84 5.51
CA ARG A 215 0.72 -10.10 4.77
C ARG A 215 -0.20 -9.36 5.76
N ALA A 216 -0.84 -8.30 5.30
CA ALA A 216 -1.89 -7.65 6.09
C ALA A 216 -3.13 -8.54 6.09
N ASP A 217 -3.48 -9.06 7.29
CA ASP A 217 -4.65 -9.93 7.47
C ASP A 217 -5.96 -9.17 7.27
N GLY A 218 -7.01 -9.90 6.81
CA GLY A 218 -8.36 -9.38 6.67
C GLY A 218 -8.95 -9.05 8.05
N GLY A 219 -9.18 -7.76 8.31
CA GLY A 219 -9.82 -7.26 9.52
C GLY A 219 -11.17 -6.62 9.20
N SER A 220 -11.99 -6.34 10.21
CA SER A 220 -13.29 -5.67 10.12
C SER A 220 -13.10 -4.16 9.84
N GLY A 221 -12.67 -3.81 8.63
CA GLY A 221 -12.60 -2.44 8.12
C GLY A 221 -13.76 -2.16 7.16
N GLY A 222 -14.03 -0.88 6.88
CA GLY A 222 -14.94 -0.49 5.80
C GLY A 222 -14.35 -0.83 4.42
N PRO A 223 -15.14 -0.65 3.33
CA PRO A 223 -14.70 -0.94 1.96
C PRO A 223 -13.42 -0.19 1.57
N GLU A 224 -13.23 1.03 2.06
CA GLU A 224 -12.04 1.84 1.79
C GLU A 224 -10.77 1.24 2.42
N VAL A 225 -10.91 0.63 3.60
CA VAL A 225 -9.81 -0.05 4.29
C VAL A 225 -9.45 -1.35 3.60
N GLU A 226 -10.45 -2.06 3.07
CA GLU A 226 -10.25 -3.29 2.30
C GLU A 226 -9.57 -3.03 0.96
N GLU A 227 -9.94 -1.96 0.27
CA GLU A 227 -9.25 -1.52 -0.96
C GLU A 227 -7.77 -1.19 -0.68
N LEU A 228 -7.52 -0.43 0.39
CA LEU A 228 -6.15 -0.11 0.81
C LEU A 228 -5.35 -1.38 1.16
N ARG A 229 -5.97 -2.34 1.86
CA ARG A 229 -5.35 -3.62 2.23
C ARG A 229 -4.96 -4.42 0.98
N THR A 230 -5.86 -4.46 -0.01
CA THR A 230 -5.62 -5.15 -1.27
C THR A 230 -4.47 -4.52 -2.03
N ALA A 231 -4.47 -3.19 -2.18
CA ALA A 231 -3.38 -2.46 -2.83
C ALA A 231 -2.04 -2.66 -2.10
N PHE A 232 -2.05 -2.65 -0.77
CA PHE A 232 -0.85 -2.90 0.04
C PHE A 232 -0.30 -4.32 -0.16
N ASN A 233 -1.15 -5.35 -0.16
CA ASN A 233 -0.73 -6.73 -0.37
C ASN A 233 -0.22 -6.96 -1.80
N THR A 234 -0.83 -6.33 -2.82
CA THR A 234 -0.33 -6.35 -4.20
C THR A 234 1.06 -5.71 -4.31
N MET A 235 1.29 -4.60 -3.61
CA MET A 235 2.61 -3.98 -3.56
C MET A 235 3.65 -4.92 -2.93
N LEU A 236 3.29 -5.62 -1.84
CA LEU A 236 4.19 -6.59 -1.20
C LEU A 236 4.50 -7.78 -2.11
N GLU A 237 3.53 -8.24 -2.91
CA GLU A 237 3.72 -9.30 -3.90
C GLU A 237 4.72 -8.90 -4.98
N HIS A 238 4.60 -7.69 -5.53
CA HIS A 238 5.56 -7.14 -6.50
C HIS A 238 6.98 -7.01 -5.91
N ILE A 239 7.09 -6.65 -4.63
CA ILE A 239 8.40 -6.60 -3.95
C ILE A 239 8.99 -8.00 -3.80
N ASP A 240 8.19 -9.00 -3.39
CA ASP A 240 8.63 -10.39 -3.29
C ASP A 240 9.14 -10.92 -4.62
N ASP A 241 8.39 -10.69 -5.71
CA ASP A 241 8.79 -11.11 -7.06
C ASP A 241 10.11 -10.46 -7.48
N SER A 242 10.25 -9.15 -7.22
CA SER A 242 11.49 -8.42 -7.53
C SER A 242 12.69 -8.94 -6.74
N LEU A 243 12.50 -9.26 -5.45
CA LEU A 243 13.54 -9.84 -4.59
C LEU A 243 13.91 -11.25 -5.04
N ALA A 244 12.93 -12.08 -5.43
CA ALA A 244 13.18 -13.42 -5.94
C ALA A 244 14.02 -13.39 -7.22
N VAL A 245 13.65 -12.53 -8.19
CA VAL A 245 14.41 -12.34 -9.45
C VAL A 245 15.84 -11.87 -9.15
N ARG A 246 15.99 -10.90 -8.25
CA ARG A 246 17.32 -10.40 -7.86
C ARG A 246 18.18 -11.48 -7.19
N THR A 247 17.62 -12.22 -6.26
CA THR A 247 18.34 -13.30 -5.56
C THR A 247 18.79 -14.39 -6.54
N GLU A 248 17.93 -14.77 -7.48
CA GLU A 248 18.28 -15.71 -8.53
C GLU A 248 19.41 -15.20 -9.43
N ALA A 249 19.35 -13.92 -9.82
CA ALA A 249 20.41 -13.29 -10.61
C ALA A 249 21.74 -13.24 -9.84
N GLU A 250 21.73 -12.90 -8.55
CA GLU A 250 22.93 -12.92 -7.69
C GLU A 250 23.51 -14.33 -7.55
N GLN A 251 22.67 -15.34 -7.38
CA GLN A 251 23.13 -16.74 -7.31
C GLN A 251 23.71 -17.23 -8.64
N ARG A 252 23.12 -16.83 -9.78
CA ARG A 252 23.67 -17.12 -11.10
C ARG A 252 25.05 -16.48 -11.28
N LEU A 253 25.18 -15.21 -10.88
CA LEU A 253 26.43 -14.47 -10.95
C LEU A 253 27.52 -15.11 -10.07
N ARG A 254 27.20 -15.46 -8.81
CA ARG A 254 28.16 -16.13 -7.91
C ARG A 254 28.67 -17.45 -8.48
N ARG A 255 27.74 -18.27 -9.02
CA ARG A 255 28.14 -19.54 -9.69
C ARG A 255 29.03 -19.26 -10.89
N PHE A 256 28.66 -18.32 -11.76
CA PHE A 256 29.46 -17.93 -12.92
C PHE A 256 30.88 -17.50 -12.53
N VAL A 257 31.03 -16.65 -11.52
CA VAL A 257 32.35 -16.20 -11.05
C VAL A 257 33.18 -17.34 -10.48
N ALA A 258 32.56 -18.24 -9.71
CA ALA A 258 33.24 -19.39 -9.14
C ALA A 258 33.74 -20.34 -10.26
N ASP A 259 32.87 -20.69 -11.21
CA ASP A 259 33.21 -21.60 -12.31
C ASP A 259 34.27 -21.00 -13.24
N ALA A 260 34.14 -19.70 -13.60
CA ALA A 260 35.16 -18.99 -14.37
C ALA A 260 36.53 -18.97 -13.67
N SER A 261 36.53 -18.74 -12.34
CA SER A 261 37.77 -18.74 -11.55
C SER A 261 38.44 -20.11 -11.55
N HIS A 262 37.70 -21.20 -11.47
CA HIS A 262 38.22 -22.53 -11.54
C HIS A 262 38.79 -22.89 -12.90
N GLU A 263 38.08 -22.56 -13.99
CA GLU A 263 38.50 -22.89 -15.36
C GLU A 263 39.64 -21.99 -15.86
N LEU A 264 39.82 -20.79 -15.31
CA LEU A 264 40.99 -19.93 -15.58
C LEU A 264 42.22 -20.37 -14.79
N ARG A 265 42.06 -20.90 -13.56
CA ARG A 265 43.19 -21.32 -12.72
C ARG A 265 43.98 -22.47 -13.37
N THR A 266 43.31 -23.44 -13.95
CA THR A 266 43.94 -24.62 -14.53
C THR A 266 44.92 -24.27 -15.67
N PRO A 267 44.53 -23.55 -16.75
CA PRO A 267 45.46 -23.20 -17.80
C PRO A 267 46.54 -22.21 -17.31
N LEU A 268 46.23 -21.34 -16.32
CA LEU A 268 47.23 -20.46 -15.73
C LEU A 268 48.33 -21.24 -15.02
N MET A 269 47.98 -22.29 -14.30
CA MET A 269 48.97 -23.21 -13.68
C MET A 269 49.78 -23.95 -14.75
N SER A 270 49.16 -24.37 -15.88
CA SER A 270 49.86 -24.98 -16.99
C SER A 270 50.86 -24.00 -17.66
N VAL A 271 50.43 -22.75 -17.90
CA VAL A 271 51.33 -21.67 -18.43
C VAL A 271 52.49 -21.50 -17.50
N ARG A 272 52.30 -21.37 -16.18
CA ARG A 272 53.36 -21.26 -15.21
C ARG A 272 54.33 -22.46 -15.23
N GLY A 273 53.79 -23.68 -15.22
CA GLY A 273 54.59 -24.91 -15.30
C GLY A 273 55.42 -25.00 -16.56
N TYR A 274 54.84 -24.67 -17.74
CA TYR A 274 55.62 -24.63 -18.98
C TYR A 274 56.62 -23.49 -19.01
N ALA A 275 56.37 -22.35 -18.36
CA ALA A 275 57.37 -21.28 -18.23
C ALA A 275 58.56 -21.69 -17.36
N ASP A 276 58.30 -22.39 -16.25
CA ASP A 276 59.36 -22.93 -15.39
C ASP A 276 60.17 -24.01 -16.13
N LEU A 277 59.51 -24.91 -16.86
CA LEU A 277 60.22 -25.91 -17.68
C LEU A 277 61.01 -25.28 -18.85
N PHE A 278 60.47 -24.21 -19.46
CA PHE A 278 61.20 -23.48 -20.50
C PHE A 278 62.48 -22.84 -19.95
N GLN A 279 62.46 -22.26 -18.74
CA GLN A 279 63.67 -21.73 -18.11
C GLN A 279 64.71 -22.83 -17.83
N TYR A 280 64.27 -23.98 -17.34
CA TYR A 280 65.17 -25.11 -17.08
C TYR A 280 65.77 -25.68 -18.38
N ALA A 281 64.97 -25.87 -19.41
CA ALA A 281 65.39 -26.39 -20.72
C ALA A 281 66.26 -25.40 -21.49
N ALA A 282 66.13 -24.09 -21.25
CA ALA A 282 66.95 -23.04 -21.89
C ALA A 282 68.45 -23.20 -21.68
N ALA A 283 68.85 -23.79 -20.52
CA ALA A 283 70.23 -24.05 -20.16
C ALA A 283 70.78 -25.38 -20.70
N ASN A 284 69.93 -26.41 -20.92
CA ASN A 284 70.38 -27.81 -21.07
C ASN A 284 69.89 -28.55 -22.33
N ALA A 285 68.80 -28.08 -22.99
CA ALA A 285 68.17 -28.80 -24.10
C ALA A 285 67.43 -27.85 -25.08
N PRO A 286 68.09 -27.35 -26.15
CA PRO A 286 67.48 -26.39 -27.05
C PRO A 286 66.21 -26.87 -27.78
N GLU A 287 66.13 -28.14 -28.13
CA GLU A 287 64.94 -28.75 -28.81
C GLU A 287 63.72 -28.83 -27.89
N GLU A 288 63.90 -29.05 -26.58
CA GLU A 288 62.80 -29.09 -25.63
C GLU A 288 62.27 -27.69 -25.35
N ARG A 289 63.14 -26.68 -25.43
CA ARG A 289 62.75 -25.26 -25.29
C ARG A 289 61.66 -24.86 -26.30
N GLU A 290 61.83 -25.24 -27.60
CA GLU A 290 60.81 -24.93 -28.60
C GLU A 290 59.49 -25.63 -28.31
N LYS A 291 59.55 -26.85 -27.86
CA LYS A 291 58.33 -27.62 -27.49
C LYS A 291 57.59 -26.95 -26.32
N HIS A 292 58.30 -26.52 -25.29
CA HIS A 292 57.71 -25.84 -24.14
C HIS A 292 57.15 -24.46 -24.55
N LEU A 293 57.83 -23.71 -25.40
CA LEU A 293 57.37 -22.41 -25.93
C LEU A 293 56.09 -22.60 -26.80
N ALA A 294 56.02 -23.61 -27.63
CA ALA A 294 54.83 -23.95 -28.43
C ALA A 294 53.64 -24.30 -27.54
N ARG A 295 53.85 -25.07 -26.50
CA ARG A 295 52.81 -25.43 -25.53
C ARG A 295 52.34 -24.17 -24.73
N LEU A 296 53.25 -23.32 -24.29
CA LEU A 296 52.95 -22.08 -23.62
C LEU A 296 52.10 -21.14 -24.50
N ARG A 297 52.48 -21.00 -25.79
CA ARG A 297 51.70 -20.22 -26.76
C ARG A 297 50.31 -20.79 -27.00
N ALA A 298 50.18 -22.11 -27.12
CA ALA A 298 48.91 -22.77 -27.30
C ALA A 298 47.99 -22.58 -26.08
N GLU A 299 48.53 -22.69 -24.86
CA GLU A 299 47.74 -22.51 -23.65
C GLU A 299 47.32 -21.04 -23.44
N ALA A 300 48.18 -20.08 -23.78
CA ALA A 300 47.85 -18.66 -23.75
C ALA A 300 46.73 -18.31 -24.78
N ALA A 301 46.84 -18.86 -26.01
CA ALA A 301 45.78 -18.69 -27.00
C ALA A 301 44.43 -19.27 -26.55
N ARG A 302 44.47 -20.47 -25.94
CA ARG A 302 43.28 -21.11 -25.35
C ARG A 302 42.65 -20.25 -24.25
N MET A 303 43.45 -19.64 -23.35
CA MET A 303 42.96 -18.71 -22.37
C MET A 303 42.27 -17.48 -22.97
N GLY A 304 42.83 -16.94 -24.10
CA GLY A 304 42.23 -15.87 -24.86
C GLY A 304 40.82 -16.23 -25.35
N VAL A 305 40.68 -17.35 -26.03
CA VAL A 305 39.35 -17.86 -26.51
C VAL A 305 38.37 -18.02 -25.34
N LEU A 306 38.82 -18.61 -24.23
CA LEU A 306 37.99 -18.81 -23.03
C LEU A 306 37.52 -17.50 -22.44
N LEU A 307 38.38 -16.47 -22.37
CA LEU A 307 38.04 -15.16 -21.87
C LEU A 307 37.03 -14.45 -22.79
N ASP A 308 37.24 -14.53 -24.12
CA ASP A 308 36.32 -13.96 -25.10
C ASP A 308 34.93 -14.62 -25.02
N ASP A 309 34.85 -15.94 -24.87
CA ASP A 309 33.62 -16.67 -24.68
C ASP A 309 32.89 -16.27 -23.38
N LEU A 310 33.63 -16.08 -22.26
CA LEU A 310 33.07 -15.62 -21.00
C LEU A 310 32.52 -14.20 -21.10
N LEU A 311 33.26 -13.28 -21.71
CA LEU A 311 32.84 -11.90 -21.92
C LEU A 311 31.60 -11.84 -22.84
N LEU A 312 31.58 -12.67 -23.87
CA LEU A 312 30.42 -12.78 -24.78
C LEU A 312 29.17 -13.29 -24.04
N LEU A 313 29.31 -14.37 -23.26
CA LEU A 313 28.20 -14.91 -22.45
C LEU A 313 27.70 -13.89 -21.42
N ALA A 314 28.60 -13.15 -20.76
CA ALA A 314 28.22 -12.09 -19.81
C ALA A 314 27.42 -10.96 -20.49
N ARG A 315 27.81 -10.58 -21.73
CA ARG A 315 27.07 -9.58 -22.51
C ARG A 315 25.70 -10.11 -22.98
N LEU A 316 25.62 -11.38 -23.39
CA LEU A 316 24.39 -12.02 -23.83
C LEU A 316 23.39 -12.22 -22.67
N ASP A 317 23.87 -12.44 -21.44
CA ASP A 317 23.00 -12.51 -20.24
C ASP A 317 22.49 -11.13 -19.79
N ALA A 318 23.28 -10.08 -20.02
CA ALA A 318 22.91 -8.70 -19.68
C ALA A 318 22.00 -8.04 -20.75
N ALA A 319 21.61 -8.76 -21.79
CA ALA A 319 20.97 -8.27 -23.02
C ALA A 319 19.53 -7.79 -22.87
N GLU A 320 19.01 -7.47 -21.65
CA GLU A 320 17.80 -6.68 -21.51
C GLU A 320 17.95 -5.21 -21.96
N VAL A 321 19.19 -4.73 -22.16
CA VAL A 321 19.47 -3.29 -22.40
C VAL A 321 20.10 -3.03 -23.80
N GLU A 322 20.86 -3.95 -24.39
CA GLU A 322 21.49 -3.78 -25.73
C GLU A 322 21.46 -5.10 -26.52
N THR A 323 21.03 -5.06 -27.77
CA THR A 323 21.07 -6.21 -28.67
C THR A 323 22.54 -6.57 -28.96
N PRO A 324 23.09 -7.67 -28.42
CA PRO A 324 24.51 -7.99 -28.50
C PRO A 324 24.93 -8.55 -29.88
N VAL A 325 23.99 -8.61 -30.83
CA VAL A 325 24.18 -9.13 -32.21
C VAL A 325 23.92 -8.04 -33.23
N ARG A 326 24.76 -7.94 -34.24
CA ARG A 326 24.63 -7.00 -35.35
C ARG A 326 23.94 -7.70 -36.51
N LEU A 327 22.62 -7.57 -36.58
CA LEU A 327 21.82 -8.21 -37.62
C LEU A 327 22.00 -7.49 -38.96
N GLU A 328 22.55 -8.20 -39.96
CA GLU A 328 22.67 -7.74 -41.34
C GLU A 328 22.14 -8.82 -42.31
N ASP A 329 21.89 -8.46 -43.54
CA ASP A 329 21.45 -9.40 -44.56
C ASP A 329 22.63 -10.30 -44.98
N ALA A 330 22.57 -11.56 -44.61
CA ALA A 330 23.62 -12.54 -44.90
C ALA A 330 23.06 -13.85 -45.46
N ASP A 331 23.89 -14.54 -46.19
CA ASP A 331 23.56 -15.86 -46.76
C ASP A 331 24.01 -16.96 -45.83
N LEU A 332 23.05 -17.64 -45.17
CA LEU A 332 23.31 -18.75 -44.27
C LEU A 332 23.91 -19.97 -45.02
N ALA A 333 23.59 -20.13 -46.30
CA ALA A 333 24.14 -21.24 -47.11
C ALA A 333 25.64 -21.02 -47.36
N GLU A 334 26.07 -19.80 -47.63
CA GLU A 334 27.47 -19.42 -47.78
C GLU A 334 28.25 -19.61 -46.48
N LEU A 335 27.74 -19.07 -45.33
CA LEU A 335 28.35 -19.27 -44.02
C LEU A 335 28.49 -20.74 -43.64
N THR A 336 27.49 -21.55 -43.98
CA THR A 336 27.55 -22.99 -43.68
C THR A 336 28.58 -23.70 -44.56
N ARG A 337 28.71 -23.33 -45.84
CA ARG A 337 29.73 -23.87 -46.74
C ARG A 337 31.14 -23.51 -46.26
N GLU A 338 31.39 -22.25 -45.96
CA GLU A 338 32.65 -21.77 -45.41
C GLU A 338 33.06 -22.47 -44.13
N ALA A 339 32.09 -22.68 -43.18
CA ALA A 339 32.34 -23.40 -41.93
C ALA A 339 32.72 -24.89 -42.24
N ALA A 340 32.01 -25.53 -43.15
CA ALA A 340 32.33 -26.90 -43.58
C ALA A 340 33.69 -27.03 -44.24
N ASP A 341 34.08 -26.07 -45.08
CA ASP A 341 35.39 -26.06 -45.77
C ASP A 341 36.55 -25.81 -44.80
N ALA A 342 36.36 -24.85 -43.84
CA ALA A 342 37.34 -24.62 -42.78
C ALA A 342 37.52 -25.87 -41.89
N PHE A 343 36.43 -26.55 -41.56
CA PHE A 343 36.50 -27.79 -40.81
C PHE A 343 37.27 -28.91 -41.56
N ARG A 344 37.05 -29.09 -42.88
CA ARG A 344 37.79 -30.07 -43.69
C ARG A 344 39.30 -29.75 -43.71
N ALA A 345 39.63 -28.48 -43.87
CA ALA A 345 41.06 -28.03 -43.88
C ALA A 345 41.72 -28.29 -42.52
N GLY A 346 41.01 -28.04 -41.40
CA GLY A 346 41.56 -28.20 -40.04
C GLY A 346 41.56 -29.65 -39.52
N HIS A 347 40.73 -30.53 -40.11
CA HIS A 347 40.57 -31.91 -39.65
C HIS A 347 40.57 -32.90 -40.82
N PRO A 348 41.69 -33.09 -41.50
CA PRO A 348 41.79 -33.95 -42.66
C PRO A 348 41.58 -35.43 -42.34
N ASP A 349 41.67 -35.82 -41.07
CA ASP A 349 41.38 -37.17 -40.56
C ASP A 349 39.87 -37.45 -40.36
N ARG A 350 39.01 -36.48 -40.69
CA ARG A 350 37.54 -36.60 -40.56
C ARG A 350 36.85 -36.57 -41.90
N GLU A 351 35.89 -37.49 -42.09
CA GLU A 351 35.02 -37.48 -43.25
C GLU A 351 33.85 -36.55 -43.05
N LEU A 352 33.87 -35.36 -43.70
CA LEU A 352 32.75 -34.40 -43.65
C LEU A 352 31.95 -34.46 -44.97
N THR A 353 30.66 -34.76 -44.85
CA THR A 353 29.67 -34.61 -45.91
C THR A 353 28.82 -33.36 -45.65
N ALA A 354 28.77 -32.42 -46.62
CA ALA A 354 27.94 -31.22 -46.56
C ALA A 354 26.84 -31.32 -47.63
N THR A 355 25.59 -31.27 -47.17
CA THR A 355 24.38 -31.23 -48.01
C THR A 355 23.77 -29.85 -47.88
N ILE A 356 24.20 -28.93 -48.76
CA ILE A 356 23.80 -27.51 -48.74
C ILE A 356 23.30 -27.19 -50.15
N GLY A 357 22.07 -26.70 -50.27
CA GLY A 357 21.51 -26.28 -51.56
C GLY A 357 22.34 -25.21 -52.23
N SER A 358 22.19 -25.11 -53.57
CA SER A 358 22.83 -24.05 -54.38
C SER A 358 22.21 -22.68 -54.18
N ASP A 359 20.94 -22.63 -53.78
CA ASP A 359 20.19 -21.40 -53.63
C ASP A 359 20.59 -20.64 -52.37
N PRO A 360 20.72 -19.31 -52.43
CA PRO A 360 21.07 -18.50 -51.29
C PRO A 360 19.93 -18.50 -50.25
N VAL A 361 20.28 -18.64 -48.97
CA VAL A 361 19.35 -18.58 -47.85
C VAL A 361 19.59 -17.26 -47.09
N ARG A 362 19.01 -16.16 -47.60
CA ARG A 362 19.19 -14.82 -47.03
C ARG A 362 18.32 -14.65 -45.79
N LEU A 363 18.97 -14.23 -44.69
CA LEU A 363 18.36 -13.96 -43.39
C LEU A 363 19.03 -12.75 -42.78
N ARG A 364 18.29 -12.05 -41.90
CA ARG A 364 18.86 -11.03 -41.02
C ARG A 364 19.52 -11.71 -39.83
N LEU A 365 20.85 -11.78 -39.86
CA LEU A 365 21.67 -12.44 -38.83
C LEU A 365 23.02 -11.76 -38.71
N ASP A 366 23.73 -12.00 -37.62
CA ASP A 366 25.13 -11.60 -37.44
C ASP A 366 26.05 -12.69 -38.02
N PRO A 367 26.73 -12.44 -39.15
CA PRO A 367 27.51 -13.48 -39.84
C PRO A 367 28.63 -14.04 -38.99
N LEU A 368 29.31 -13.14 -38.25
CA LEU A 368 30.43 -13.51 -37.38
C LEU A 368 29.94 -14.43 -36.23
N ARG A 369 28.79 -14.11 -35.65
CA ARG A 369 28.24 -14.89 -34.54
C ARG A 369 27.64 -16.21 -35.00
N ILE A 370 26.98 -16.27 -36.14
CA ILE A 370 26.49 -17.52 -36.71
C ILE A 370 27.64 -18.41 -37.14
N ARG A 371 28.71 -17.83 -37.72
CA ARG A 371 29.93 -18.58 -38.01
C ARG A 371 30.52 -19.18 -36.73
N GLN A 372 30.61 -18.43 -35.63
CA GLN A 372 31.08 -18.95 -34.34
C GLN A 372 30.19 -20.11 -33.82
N VAL A 373 28.87 -20.04 -34.01
CA VAL A 373 27.97 -21.16 -33.68
C VAL A 373 28.32 -22.42 -34.49
N LEU A 374 28.46 -22.28 -35.80
CA LEU A 374 28.79 -23.41 -36.70
C LEU A 374 30.15 -24.04 -36.35
N ASP A 375 31.17 -23.19 -36.12
CA ASP A 375 32.50 -23.65 -35.74
C ASP A 375 32.47 -24.37 -34.38
N ASN A 376 31.68 -23.89 -33.39
CA ASN A 376 31.51 -24.57 -32.11
C ASN A 376 30.86 -25.94 -32.25
N LEU A 377 29.81 -26.07 -33.08
CA LEU A 377 29.13 -27.35 -33.30
C LEU A 377 30.03 -28.36 -34.05
N LEU A 378 30.76 -27.90 -35.07
CA LEU A 378 31.69 -28.72 -35.83
C LEU A 378 32.90 -29.15 -34.98
N THR A 379 33.51 -28.24 -34.26
CA THR A 379 34.63 -28.53 -33.34
C THR A 379 34.20 -29.51 -32.26
N ASN A 380 32.96 -29.40 -31.75
CA ASN A 380 32.41 -30.38 -30.81
C ASN A 380 32.39 -31.81 -31.40
N ALA A 381 31.97 -31.95 -32.68
CA ALA A 381 32.00 -33.22 -33.37
C ALA A 381 33.44 -33.77 -33.56
N ALA A 382 34.44 -32.89 -33.78
CA ALA A 382 35.84 -33.33 -33.90
C ALA A 382 36.46 -33.75 -32.55
N VAL A 383 36.23 -32.99 -31.49
CA VAL A 383 36.88 -33.18 -30.18
C VAL A 383 36.28 -34.38 -29.42
N HIS A 384 34.97 -34.58 -29.51
CA HIS A 384 34.26 -35.57 -28.70
C HIS A 384 34.02 -36.90 -29.38
N THR A 385 34.48 -37.08 -30.61
CA THR A 385 34.37 -38.37 -31.33
C THR A 385 35.73 -38.96 -31.63
N PRO A 386 35.85 -40.30 -31.84
CA PRO A 386 37.07 -40.97 -32.30
C PRO A 386 37.49 -40.53 -33.70
N ALA A 387 38.77 -40.71 -34.07
CA ALA A 387 39.24 -40.53 -35.44
C ALA A 387 38.46 -41.44 -36.42
N GLY A 388 38.22 -40.96 -37.67
CA GLY A 388 37.43 -41.67 -38.66
C GLY A 388 35.89 -41.56 -38.46
N THR A 389 35.39 -40.81 -37.45
CA THR A 389 33.95 -40.57 -37.32
C THR A 389 33.46 -39.69 -38.48
N ARG A 390 32.33 -40.08 -39.08
CA ARG A 390 31.68 -39.29 -40.13
C ARG A 390 30.92 -38.13 -39.51
N VAL A 391 31.12 -36.94 -40.06
CA VAL A 391 30.39 -35.73 -39.71
C VAL A 391 29.55 -35.31 -40.91
N ARG A 392 28.31 -34.88 -40.66
CA ARG A 392 27.40 -34.43 -41.70
C ARG A 392 26.82 -33.06 -41.32
N VAL A 393 26.84 -32.15 -42.28
CA VAL A 393 26.20 -30.84 -42.17
C VAL A 393 25.11 -30.75 -43.23
N GLU A 394 23.90 -30.44 -42.79
CA GLU A 394 22.75 -30.33 -43.68
C GLU A 394 22.09 -28.97 -43.47
N LEU A 395 21.82 -28.23 -44.55
CA LEU A 395 20.98 -27.01 -44.50
C LEU A 395 19.69 -27.29 -45.25
N SER A 396 18.59 -27.07 -44.55
CA SER A 396 17.24 -27.18 -45.11
C SER A 396 16.43 -25.92 -44.75
N VAL A 397 15.45 -25.61 -45.59
CA VAL A 397 14.58 -24.43 -45.41
C VAL A 397 13.15 -24.93 -45.31
N THR A 398 12.47 -24.48 -44.24
CA THR A 398 11.02 -24.68 -44.07
C THR A 398 10.28 -23.35 -44.30
N ALA A 399 8.96 -23.36 -44.27
CA ALA A 399 8.15 -22.14 -44.44
C ALA A 399 8.53 -21.05 -43.44
N ASP A 400 8.81 -21.42 -42.18
CA ASP A 400 8.98 -20.48 -41.05
C ASP A 400 10.43 -20.41 -40.53
N SER A 401 11.34 -21.28 -41.00
CA SER A 401 12.72 -21.33 -40.47
C SER A 401 13.73 -21.88 -41.44
N ALA A 402 14.98 -21.46 -41.29
CA ALA A 402 16.14 -22.15 -41.84
C ALA A 402 16.72 -23.07 -40.77
N VAL A 403 17.06 -24.28 -41.15
CA VAL A 403 17.50 -25.33 -40.25
C VAL A 403 18.87 -25.85 -40.68
N VAL A 404 19.88 -25.66 -39.83
CA VAL A 404 21.19 -26.26 -39.97
C VAL A 404 21.32 -27.43 -39.01
N ARG A 405 21.65 -28.59 -39.51
CA ARG A 405 21.87 -29.81 -38.73
C ARG A 405 23.31 -30.26 -38.84
N VAL A 406 23.99 -30.32 -37.70
CA VAL A 406 25.34 -30.91 -37.60
C VAL A 406 25.24 -32.23 -36.87
N ALA A 407 25.58 -33.31 -37.56
CA ALA A 407 25.46 -34.66 -37.03
C ALA A 407 26.77 -35.42 -37.11
N ASP A 408 27.07 -36.25 -36.13
CA ASP A 408 28.20 -37.17 -36.08
C ASP A 408 27.76 -38.59 -35.80
N SER A 409 28.61 -39.56 -36.26
CA SER A 409 28.41 -40.99 -36.01
C SER A 409 29.21 -41.48 -34.79
N GLY A 410 29.39 -40.63 -33.80
CA GLY A 410 30.16 -40.89 -32.58
C GLY A 410 29.44 -41.74 -31.54
N PRO A 411 29.99 -41.87 -30.34
CA PRO A 411 29.49 -42.76 -29.29
C PRO A 411 28.13 -42.34 -28.73
N GLY A 412 27.66 -41.13 -29.04
CA GLY A 412 26.45 -40.55 -28.46
C GLY A 412 26.67 -39.93 -27.09
N ILE A 413 25.63 -39.25 -26.60
CA ILE A 413 25.59 -38.59 -25.29
C ILE A 413 24.55 -39.32 -24.44
N PRO A 414 24.90 -39.74 -23.20
CA PRO A 414 23.97 -40.38 -22.28
C PRO A 414 22.72 -39.53 -22.04
N ALA A 415 21.54 -40.12 -21.92
CA ALA A 415 20.29 -39.42 -21.74
C ALA A 415 20.29 -38.47 -20.51
N ALA A 416 20.95 -38.88 -19.43
CA ALA A 416 21.09 -38.05 -18.22
C ALA A 416 21.90 -36.77 -18.42
N ASP A 417 22.72 -36.71 -19.47
CA ASP A 417 23.61 -35.57 -19.73
C ASP A 417 23.08 -34.66 -20.84
N GLN A 418 22.10 -35.13 -21.67
CA GLN A 418 21.63 -34.39 -22.85
C GLN A 418 21.02 -33.01 -22.54
N GLU A 419 20.33 -32.86 -21.43
CA GLU A 419 19.79 -31.55 -21.00
C GLU A 419 20.91 -30.61 -20.55
N ARG A 420 22.00 -31.15 -20.02
CA ARG A 420 23.08 -30.42 -19.36
C ARG A 420 24.24 -30.04 -20.29
N VAL A 421 24.33 -30.61 -21.49
CA VAL A 421 25.46 -30.31 -22.41
C VAL A 421 25.54 -28.86 -22.84
N PHE A 422 24.44 -28.10 -22.69
CA PHE A 422 24.36 -26.66 -22.95
C PHE A 422 24.65 -25.82 -21.72
N ASP A 423 24.85 -26.44 -20.55
CA ASP A 423 25.24 -25.71 -19.35
C ASP A 423 26.70 -25.29 -19.44
N ARG A 424 27.03 -24.13 -18.88
CA ARG A 424 28.39 -23.62 -18.90
C ARG A 424 29.32 -24.56 -18.15
N PHE A 425 30.51 -24.80 -18.73
CA PHE A 425 31.54 -25.65 -18.15
C PHE A 425 31.13 -27.12 -17.96
N TYR A 426 29.96 -27.51 -18.51
CA TYR A 426 29.51 -28.89 -18.40
C TYR A 426 30.31 -29.79 -19.34
N ARG A 427 30.69 -30.95 -18.86
CA ARG A 427 31.47 -31.96 -19.60
C ARG A 427 31.06 -33.37 -19.10
N VAL A 428 30.71 -34.25 -20.02
CA VAL A 428 30.30 -35.65 -19.71
C VAL A 428 31.44 -36.42 -19.05
N ASP A 429 32.71 -36.21 -19.48
CA ASP A 429 33.89 -36.88 -18.96
C ASP A 429 34.99 -35.86 -18.55
N LYS A 430 35.09 -35.55 -17.27
CA LYS A 430 36.06 -34.58 -16.71
C LYS A 430 37.52 -35.05 -16.84
N ALA A 431 37.79 -36.34 -16.91
CA ALA A 431 39.14 -36.92 -16.92
C ALA A 431 39.77 -37.02 -18.33
N ARG A 432 39.01 -37.50 -19.31
CA ARG A 432 39.52 -37.73 -20.67
C ARG A 432 39.53 -36.49 -21.57
N SER A 433 38.81 -35.46 -21.18
CA SER A 433 38.62 -34.29 -22.02
C SER A 433 39.63 -33.17 -21.74
N ARG A 434 40.44 -33.24 -20.66
CA ARG A 434 41.51 -32.28 -20.41
C ARG A 434 42.60 -32.28 -21.46
N ASP A 435 42.95 -33.44 -21.98
CA ASP A 435 43.97 -33.61 -23.03
C ASP A 435 43.48 -33.22 -24.42
N ARG A 436 42.16 -33.16 -24.67
CA ARG A 436 41.55 -32.86 -25.97
C ARG A 436 41.06 -31.42 -26.16
N GLY A 437 41.18 -30.57 -25.15
CA GLY A 437 41.15 -29.09 -25.35
C GLY A 437 39.80 -28.36 -25.27
N GLY A 438 38.70 -28.98 -24.88
CA GLY A 438 37.39 -28.27 -24.79
C GLY A 438 37.23 -27.40 -23.53
N SER A 439 36.72 -26.17 -23.60
CA SER A 439 36.41 -25.27 -22.48
C SER A 439 35.09 -25.60 -21.77
N GLY A 440 34.21 -26.38 -22.40
CA GLY A 440 32.83 -26.59 -21.94
C GLY A 440 31.94 -25.35 -22.12
N LEU A 441 32.41 -24.33 -22.82
CA LEU A 441 31.64 -23.10 -23.11
C LEU A 441 31.03 -23.08 -24.51
N GLY A 442 31.63 -23.78 -25.50
CA GLY A 442 31.24 -23.66 -26.91
C GLY A 442 29.76 -23.95 -27.19
N LEU A 443 29.17 -24.99 -26.57
CA LEU A 443 27.74 -25.28 -26.71
C LEU A 443 26.85 -24.26 -25.97
N ALA A 444 27.28 -23.76 -24.82
CA ALA A 444 26.58 -22.68 -24.11
C ALA A 444 26.59 -21.38 -24.92
N VAL A 445 27.74 -21.03 -25.53
CA VAL A 445 27.87 -19.88 -26.43
C VAL A 445 26.99 -20.06 -27.66
N ALA A 446 27.02 -21.25 -28.30
CA ALA A 446 26.16 -21.53 -29.44
C ALA A 446 24.68 -21.34 -29.13
N ARG A 447 24.19 -21.91 -28.00
CA ARG A 447 22.79 -21.75 -27.58
C ARG A 447 22.43 -20.30 -27.31
N SER A 448 23.28 -19.53 -26.61
CA SER A 448 23.03 -18.14 -26.29
C SER A 448 23.02 -17.23 -27.54
N LEU A 449 23.95 -17.46 -28.49
CA LEU A 449 23.98 -16.73 -29.74
C LEU A 449 22.75 -17.01 -30.62
N VAL A 450 22.34 -18.27 -30.72
CA VAL A 450 21.15 -18.65 -31.48
C VAL A 450 19.88 -18.02 -30.87
N ARG A 451 19.77 -18.03 -29.55
CA ARG A 451 18.66 -17.33 -28.83
C ARG A 451 18.65 -15.84 -29.11
N ALA A 452 19.83 -15.21 -29.17
CA ALA A 452 19.94 -13.78 -29.51
C ALA A 452 19.48 -13.47 -30.95
N HIS A 453 19.46 -14.48 -31.85
CA HIS A 453 18.88 -14.41 -33.20
C HIS A 453 17.39 -14.82 -33.23
N GLY A 454 16.74 -15.05 -32.08
CA GLY A 454 15.36 -15.53 -32.00
C GLY A 454 15.20 -17.02 -32.37
N GLY A 455 16.30 -17.76 -32.50
CA GLY A 455 16.32 -19.17 -32.88
C GLY A 455 16.41 -20.14 -31.70
N THR A 456 16.47 -21.43 -32.02
CA THR A 456 16.64 -22.54 -31.06
C THR A 456 17.73 -23.52 -31.50
N VAL A 457 18.40 -24.13 -30.51
CA VAL A 457 19.31 -25.29 -30.73
C VAL A 457 18.77 -26.49 -29.97
N GLU A 458 18.60 -27.57 -30.65
CA GLU A 458 18.11 -28.84 -30.11
C GLU A 458 19.19 -29.93 -30.27
N LEU A 459 19.23 -30.86 -29.31
CA LEU A 459 20.08 -32.04 -29.35
C LEU A 459 19.22 -33.29 -29.47
N THR A 460 19.60 -34.16 -30.40
CA THR A 460 19.12 -35.54 -30.46
C THR A 460 20.33 -36.46 -30.46
N SER A 461 20.45 -37.32 -29.45
CA SER A 461 21.60 -38.22 -29.38
C SER A 461 21.22 -39.63 -28.93
N ARG A 462 21.89 -40.60 -29.59
CA ARG A 462 21.84 -42.02 -29.28
C ARG A 462 23.19 -42.65 -29.66
N PRO A 463 23.53 -43.79 -29.13
CA PRO A 463 24.76 -44.47 -29.53
C PRO A 463 24.87 -44.60 -31.07
N GLY A 464 25.98 -44.14 -31.64
CA GLY A 464 26.21 -44.09 -33.09
C GLY A 464 25.63 -42.89 -33.84
N SER A 465 24.97 -41.94 -33.15
CA SER A 465 24.39 -40.75 -33.80
C SER A 465 24.15 -39.64 -32.80
N THR A 466 24.88 -38.53 -32.94
CA THR A 466 24.58 -37.26 -32.25
C THR A 466 24.26 -36.18 -33.28
N ALA A 467 23.20 -35.43 -33.10
CA ALA A 467 22.82 -34.33 -33.99
C ALA A 467 22.41 -33.11 -33.20
N PHE A 468 23.06 -31.99 -33.50
CA PHE A 468 22.67 -30.66 -33.07
C PHE A 468 21.89 -30.00 -34.21
N THR A 469 20.69 -29.51 -33.93
CA THR A 469 19.77 -28.88 -34.89
C THR A 469 19.57 -27.41 -34.51
N LEU A 470 20.13 -26.53 -35.31
CA LEU A 470 20.00 -25.08 -35.23
C LEU A 470 18.79 -24.65 -36.06
N ARG A 471 17.84 -23.95 -35.48
CA ARG A 471 16.70 -23.35 -36.17
C ARG A 471 16.75 -21.82 -36.04
N ILE A 472 16.78 -21.10 -37.17
CA ILE A 472 16.73 -19.65 -37.24
C ILE A 472 15.40 -19.25 -37.90
N PRO A 473 14.57 -18.42 -37.27
CA PRO A 473 13.29 -18.03 -37.85
C PRO A 473 13.49 -17.21 -39.14
N ARG A 474 12.63 -17.47 -40.14
CA ARG A 474 12.52 -16.65 -41.34
C ARG A 474 11.37 -15.66 -41.16
N PRO A 475 11.55 -14.38 -41.52
CA PRO A 475 10.42 -13.50 -41.67
C PRO A 475 9.49 -14.13 -42.76
N ARG A 476 8.20 -14.27 -42.42
CA ARG A 476 7.21 -14.65 -43.45
C ARG A 476 7.29 -13.63 -44.56
N ALA A 477 7.44 -14.08 -45.81
CA ALA A 477 7.23 -13.18 -46.93
C ALA A 477 5.81 -12.64 -46.79
N SER A 478 5.71 -11.33 -46.47
CA SER A 478 4.43 -10.64 -46.57
C SER A 478 3.95 -10.75 -48.00
N GLU A 479 2.82 -11.44 -48.18
CA GLU A 479 2.06 -11.43 -49.44
C GLU A 479 1.70 -10.01 -49.85
#